data_967633e25798ca85d80ea99bb11619ad
#
_entry.id   967633e25798ca85d80ea99bb11619ad
#
_cell.length_a   1.000
_cell.length_b   1.000
_cell.length_c   1.000
_cell.angle_alpha   90.00
_cell.angle_beta   90.00
_cell.angle_gamma   90.00
#
_symmetry.space_group_name_H-M   'P 1'
#
loop_
_entity.id
_entity.type
_entity.pdbx_description
1 polymer ?
#
loop_
_entity_poly.entity_id
_entity_poly.type
_entity_poly.pdbx_seq_one_letter_code
_entity_poly.pdbx_strand_id
1 'polypeptide(L)'
;MEIDSGISPHQNSRPPTSEARLRTPLPSGPRLEKSLSLPGIESLKNDLQANASRMISASSRSRYTAVQVLLLFWQDDSDASSIQAAVSELAEVLEKYYYFNYQIRKIPSSTDGTKSSWRWLSRQLIDFAENRDQRDVLKVVYYAGSTFLNGNREMILAR
;
A
#
# COMPACT_ATOMS: atom_id res chain seq x y z
N MET A 1 -0.11 -62.14 -40.57
CA MET A 1 -0.90 -60.92 -40.67
C MET A 1 -0.40 -59.98 -39.58
N GLU A 2 0.61 -59.23 -39.90
CA GLU A 2 1.24 -58.23 -39.03
C GLU A 2 0.42 -56.97 -39.10
N ILE A 3 0.11 -56.38 -37.93
CA ILE A 3 -0.42 -55.03 -37.84
C ILE A 3 0.58 -54.23 -37.04
N ASP A 4 1.35 -53.52 -37.74
CA ASP A 4 2.30 -52.51 -37.25
C ASP A 4 1.54 -51.29 -36.75
N SER A 5 1.62 -50.98 -35.47
CA SER A 5 1.06 -49.78 -34.87
C SER A 5 2.19 -48.85 -34.45
N GLY A 6 2.55 -47.95 -35.39
CA GLY A 6 3.50 -46.89 -35.13
C GLY A 6 3.01 -45.90 -34.11
N ILE A 7 3.72 -45.83 -33.01
CA ILE A 7 3.54 -44.80 -31.97
C ILE A 7 4.42 -43.61 -32.34
N SER A 8 3.80 -42.51 -32.74
CA SER A 8 4.47 -41.20 -32.94
C SER A 8 4.81 -40.60 -31.58
N PRO A 9 6.02 -40.12 -31.37
CA PRO A 9 6.36 -39.40 -30.16
C PRO A 9 5.79 -37.97 -30.20
N HIS A 10 4.91 -37.69 -29.23
CA HIS A 10 4.49 -36.33 -28.95
C HIS A 10 5.69 -35.47 -28.58
N GLN A 11 6.04 -34.55 -29.46
CA GLN A 11 6.95 -33.46 -29.16
C GLN A 11 6.27 -32.51 -28.17
N ASN A 12 6.72 -32.60 -26.91
CA ASN A 12 6.43 -31.62 -25.87
C ASN A 12 7.17 -30.31 -26.24
N SER A 13 6.50 -29.43 -26.98
CA SER A 13 6.95 -28.06 -27.16
C SER A 13 6.76 -27.31 -25.84
N ARG A 14 7.83 -27.19 -25.06
CA ARG A 14 7.90 -26.25 -23.94
C ARG A 14 7.61 -24.84 -24.47
N PRO A 15 6.74 -24.05 -23.80
CA PRO A 15 6.61 -22.65 -24.11
C PRO A 15 7.96 -21.94 -23.87
N PRO A 16 8.33 -20.97 -24.69
CA PRO A 16 9.60 -20.27 -24.52
C PRO A 16 9.61 -19.59 -23.15
N THR A 17 10.63 -19.95 -22.37
CA THR A 17 10.95 -19.31 -21.11
C THR A 17 11.02 -17.82 -21.34
N SER A 18 10.16 -17.08 -20.68
CA SER A 18 10.17 -15.63 -20.66
C SER A 18 11.59 -15.16 -20.37
N GLU A 19 12.26 -14.62 -21.39
CA GLU A 19 13.56 -13.99 -21.22
C GLU A 19 13.44 -12.98 -20.10
N ALA A 20 14.25 -13.17 -19.07
CA ALA A 20 14.39 -12.22 -17.99
C ALA A 20 14.67 -10.86 -18.63
N ARG A 21 13.72 -9.95 -18.54
CA ARG A 21 13.90 -8.56 -18.96
C ARG A 21 15.17 -8.08 -18.27
N LEU A 22 16.23 -7.94 -19.07
CA LEU A 22 17.44 -7.28 -18.65
C LEU A 22 17.01 -5.95 -18.03
N ARG A 23 17.11 -5.86 -16.71
CA ARG A 23 16.94 -4.59 -16.01
C ARG A 23 17.98 -3.67 -16.60
N THR A 24 17.54 -2.64 -17.29
CA THR A 24 18.41 -1.55 -17.70
C THR A 24 19.23 -1.16 -16.48
N PRO A 25 20.57 -1.18 -16.56
CA PRO A 25 21.39 -0.75 -15.44
C PRO A 25 20.92 0.64 -15.03
N LEU A 26 20.69 0.85 -13.75
CA LEU A 26 20.47 2.20 -13.24
C LEU A 26 21.60 3.09 -13.80
N PRO A 27 21.28 4.29 -14.32
CA PRO A 27 22.30 5.20 -14.76
C PRO A 27 23.31 5.34 -13.61
N SER A 28 24.58 5.00 -13.90
CA SER A 28 25.65 5.10 -12.92
C SER A 28 25.62 6.51 -12.36
N GLY A 29 25.33 6.63 -11.07
CA GLY A 29 25.31 7.89 -10.37
C GLY A 29 26.62 8.66 -10.62
N PRO A 30 26.61 9.97 -10.48
CA PRO A 30 27.80 10.79 -10.69
C PRO A 30 28.93 10.21 -9.83
N ARG A 31 30.08 9.93 -10.47
CA ARG A 31 31.26 9.41 -9.76
C ARG A 31 31.60 10.37 -8.64
N LEU A 32 31.59 9.86 -7.41
CA LEU A 32 31.87 10.65 -6.20
C LEU A 32 33.21 11.41 -6.28
N GLU A 33 34.17 10.86 -7.04
CA GLU A 33 35.48 11.46 -7.25
C GLU A 33 35.46 12.84 -7.95
N LYS A 34 34.42 13.12 -8.75
CA LYS A 34 34.25 14.44 -9.38
C LYS A 34 33.56 15.47 -8.48
N SER A 35 32.95 15.04 -7.37
CA SER A 35 32.18 15.90 -6.48
C SER A 35 33.02 16.60 -5.41
N LEU A 36 34.33 16.28 -5.29
CA LEU A 36 35.24 16.88 -4.30
C LEU A 36 35.82 18.22 -4.74
N SER A 37 35.62 18.66 -5.98
CA SER A 37 35.96 20.00 -6.41
C SER A 37 34.80 20.97 -6.16
N LEU A 38 35.07 22.22 -5.75
CA LEU A 38 34.05 23.25 -5.53
C LEU A 38 32.99 23.32 -6.65
N PRO A 39 33.39 23.34 -7.94
CA PRO A 39 32.39 23.35 -9.04
C PRO A 39 31.59 22.04 -9.12
N GLY A 40 32.11 20.94 -8.66
CA GLY A 40 31.38 19.67 -8.58
C GLY A 40 30.30 19.66 -7.49
N ILE A 41 30.59 20.32 -6.36
CA ILE A 41 29.62 20.45 -5.25
C ILE A 41 28.47 21.37 -5.66
N GLU A 42 28.75 22.49 -6.36
CA GLU A 42 27.69 23.37 -6.86
C GLU A 42 26.81 22.70 -7.93
N SER A 43 27.41 21.93 -8.83
CA SER A 43 26.65 21.14 -9.79
C SER A 43 25.74 20.14 -9.09
N LEU A 44 26.23 19.39 -8.09
CA LEU A 44 25.44 18.45 -7.30
C LEU A 44 24.29 19.16 -6.56
N LYS A 45 24.57 20.31 -5.95
CA LYS A 45 23.53 21.12 -5.29
C LYS A 45 22.44 21.53 -6.27
N ASN A 46 22.81 22.03 -7.44
CA ASN A 46 21.86 22.46 -8.47
C ASN A 46 21.03 21.28 -9.01
N ASP A 47 21.67 20.11 -9.21
CA ASP A 47 20.98 18.91 -9.64
C ASP A 47 20.00 18.39 -8.58
N LEU A 48 20.39 18.41 -7.30
CA LEU A 48 19.53 18.03 -6.18
C LEU A 48 18.34 19.00 -6.08
N GLN A 49 18.58 20.30 -6.20
CA GLN A 49 17.53 21.30 -6.14
C GLN A 49 16.57 21.22 -7.32
N ALA A 50 17.08 20.98 -8.53
CA ALA A 50 16.26 20.77 -9.72
C ALA A 50 15.41 19.49 -9.60
N ASN A 51 16.00 18.40 -9.11
CA ASN A 51 15.29 17.15 -8.89
C ASN A 51 14.23 17.29 -7.79
N ALA A 52 14.56 17.93 -6.67
CA ALA A 52 13.60 18.23 -5.61
C ALA A 52 12.43 19.10 -6.13
N SER A 53 12.72 20.14 -6.89
CA SER A 53 11.70 20.99 -7.50
C SER A 53 10.82 20.24 -8.48
N ARG A 54 11.39 19.33 -9.28
CA ARG A 54 10.61 18.43 -10.17
C ARG A 54 9.71 17.49 -9.38
N MET A 55 10.22 16.90 -8.30
CA MET A 55 9.42 16.01 -7.44
C MET A 55 8.28 16.78 -6.77
N ILE A 56 8.53 17.96 -6.23
CA ILE A 56 7.50 18.82 -5.63
C ILE A 56 6.47 19.22 -6.68
N SER A 57 6.90 19.66 -7.87
CA SER A 57 5.99 20.05 -8.96
C SER A 57 5.19 18.86 -9.53
N ALA A 58 5.77 17.66 -9.56
CA ALA A 58 5.07 16.45 -9.94
C ALA A 58 4.06 16.03 -8.86
N SER A 59 4.40 16.21 -7.58
CA SER A 59 3.52 15.96 -6.45
C SER A 59 2.35 16.94 -6.38
N SER A 60 2.53 18.18 -6.85
CA SER A 60 1.45 19.19 -6.87
C SER A 60 0.33 18.87 -7.89
N ARG A 61 0.56 17.93 -8.79
CA ARG A 61 -0.49 17.32 -9.60
C ARG A 61 -1.06 16.10 -8.89
N SER A 62 -1.57 16.31 -7.68
CA SER A 62 -2.33 15.26 -7.00
C SER A 62 -3.45 14.80 -7.93
N ARG A 63 -3.46 13.52 -8.25
CA ARG A 63 -4.56 12.87 -8.99
C ARG A 63 -5.87 12.99 -8.21
N TYR A 64 -5.78 13.26 -6.93
CA TYR A 64 -6.89 13.28 -5.99
C TYR A 64 -7.11 14.68 -5.47
N THR A 65 -8.35 15.13 -5.48
CA THR A 65 -8.78 16.42 -4.94
C THR A 65 -9.03 16.37 -3.44
N ALA A 66 -9.31 15.18 -2.92
CA ALA A 66 -9.52 14.94 -1.50
C ALA A 66 -8.98 13.58 -1.06
N VAL A 67 -8.71 13.47 0.23
CA VAL A 67 -8.32 12.22 0.88
C VAL A 67 -9.28 11.95 2.02
N GLN A 68 -9.81 10.72 2.08
CA GLN A 68 -10.63 10.21 3.17
C GLN A 68 -9.92 9.05 3.83
N VAL A 69 -9.83 9.07 5.14
CA VAL A 69 -9.12 8.06 5.92
C VAL A 69 -10.08 7.37 6.87
N LEU A 70 -10.09 6.04 6.85
CA LEU A 70 -10.79 5.21 7.82
C LEU A 70 -9.76 4.57 8.75
N LEU A 71 -9.82 4.92 10.03
CA LEU A 71 -8.96 4.40 11.09
C LEU A 71 -9.72 3.31 11.85
N LEU A 72 -9.19 2.10 11.88
CA LEU A 72 -9.82 0.92 12.46
C LEU A 72 -8.94 0.33 13.57
N PHE A 73 -9.56 -0.10 14.68
CA PHE A 73 -8.91 -0.89 15.72
C PHE A 73 -9.96 -1.71 16.49
N TRP A 74 -9.51 -2.75 17.20
CA TRP A 74 -10.42 -3.55 18.02
C TRP A 74 -10.86 -2.82 19.27
N GLN A 75 -12.14 -2.97 19.63
CA GLN A 75 -12.68 -2.37 20.85
C GLN A 75 -12.09 -2.98 22.11
N ASP A 76 -11.84 -4.29 22.12
CA ASP A 76 -11.44 -5.10 23.28
C ASP A 76 -10.01 -5.64 23.12
N ASP A 77 -9.14 -4.91 22.46
CA ASP A 77 -7.72 -5.26 22.44
C ASP A 77 -7.13 -5.10 23.85
N SER A 78 -6.18 -5.96 24.21
CA SER A 78 -5.47 -5.86 25.51
C SER A 78 -4.84 -4.49 25.73
N ASP A 79 -4.40 -3.86 24.66
CA ASP A 79 -3.78 -2.54 24.63
C ASP A 79 -4.69 -1.45 24.07
N ALA A 80 -6.01 -1.66 24.11
CA ALA A 80 -7.00 -0.78 23.45
C ALA A 80 -6.83 0.70 23.83
N SER A 81 -6.46 1.02 25.06
CA SER A 81 -6.23 2.40 25.50
C SER A 81 -5.02 3.04 24.82
N SER A 82 -3.91 2.31 24.72
CA SER A 82 -2.68 2.76 24.05
C SER A 82 -2.91 2.90 22.55
N ILE A 83 -3.56 1.92 21.94
CA ILE A 83 -3.91 1.94 20.51
C ILE A 83 -4.85 3.12 20.21
N GLN A 84 -5.86 3.34 21.05
CA GLN A 84 -6.78 4.47 20.90
C GLN A 84 -6.05 5.82 20.99
N ALA A 85 -5.11 5.97 21.92
CA ALA A 85 -4.31 7.19 22.05
C ALA A 85 -3.49 7.43 20.79
N ALA A 86 -2.78 6.41 20.29
CA ALA A 86 -1.97 6.49 19.08
C ALA A 86 -2.82 6.80 17.82
N VAL A 87 -4.01 6.19 17.72
CA VAL A 87 -4.95 6.47 16.61
C VAL A 87 -5.48 7.89 16.68
N SER A 88 -5.74 8.41 17.90
CA SER A 88 -6.20 9.78 18.08
C SER A 88 -5.10 10.81 17.72
N GLU A 89 -3.87 10.54 18.09
CA GLU A 89 -2.72 11.36 17.72
C GLU A 89 -2.50 11.36 16.19
N LEU A 90 -2.59 10.18 15.56
CA LEU A 90 -2.53 10.08 14.10
C LEU A 90 -3.66 10.89 13.44
N ALA A 91 -4.88 10.81 13.96
CA ALA A 91 -6.02 11.55 13.45
C ALA A 91 -5.81 13.07 13.52
N GLU A 92 -5.27 13.57 14.63
CA GLU A 92 -4.88 14.98 14.76
C GLU A 92 -3.84 15.40 13.71
N VAL A 93 -2.83 14.58 13.48
CA VAL A 93 -1.80 14.86 12.48
C VAL A 93 -2.42 14.90 11.07
N LEU A 94 -3.29 13.94 10.74
CA LEU A 94 -3.97 13.89 9.44
C LEU A 94 -4.84 15.13 9.21
N GLU A 95 -5.56 15.58 10.22
CA GLU A 95 -6.40 16.76 10.12
C GLU A 95 -5.59 18.06 10.07
N LYS A 96 -4.67 18.23 11.03
CA LYS A 96 -3.96 19.50 11.24
C LYS A 96 -2.91 19.80 10.18
N TYR A 97 -2.18 18.79 9.71
CA TYR A 97 -1.05 18.98 8.81
C TYR A 97 -1.35 18.60 7.36
N TYR A 98 -2.28 17.64 7.17
CA TYR A 98 -2.61 17.13 5.83
C TYR A 98 -3.99 17.54 5.35
N TYR A 99 -4.83 18.08 6.24
CA TYR A 99 -6.22 18.46 5.94
C TYR A 99 -7.05 17.29 5.39
N PHE A 100 -6.76 16.08 5.84
CA PHE A 100 -7.48 14.88 5.44
C PHE A 100 -8.74 14.71 6.28
N ASN A 101 -9.83 14.29 5.65
CA ASN A 101 -11.03 13.88 6.37
C ASN A 101 -10.85 12.47 6.89
N TYR A 102 -11.07 12.26 8.17
CA TYR A 102 -10.93 10.94 8.78
C TYR A 102 -12.19 10.49 9.51
N GLN A 103 -12.30 9.17 9.68
CA GLN A 103 -13.31 8.51 10.52
C GLN A 103 -12.60 7.47 11.39
N ILE A 104 -12.89 7.46 12.69
CA ILE A 104 -12.41 6.43 13.59
C ILE A 104 -13.55 5.44 13.85
N ARG A 105 -13.29 4.14 13.71
CA ARG A 105 -14.24 3.06 13.96
C ARG A 105 -13.60 1.97 14.81
N LYS A 106 -14.31 1.56 15.87
CA LYS A 106 -13.92 0.44 16.74
C LYS A 106 -14.58 -0.83 16.23
N ILE A 107 -13.78 -1.86 15.98
CA ILE A 107 -14.29 -3.18 15.57
C ILE A 107 -14.87 -3.84 16.81
N PRO A 108 -16.17 -4.18 16.86
CA PRO A 108 -16.77 -4.80 18.04
C PRO A 108 -16.27 -6.25 18.18
N SER A 109 -16.10 -6.68 19.44
CA SER A 109 -15.84 -8.10 19.70
C SER A 109 -17.07 -8.94 19.40
N SER A 110 -16.84 -10.19 19.00
CA SER A 110 -17.92 -11.13 18.66
C SER A 110 -18.66 -11.69 19.89
N THR A 111 -18.32 -11.25 21.12
CA THR A 111 -18.91 -11.74 22.36
C THR A 111 -20.39 -11.44 22.53
N ASP A 112 -20.92 -10.49 21.80
CA ASP A 112 -22.34 -10.11 21.87
C ASP A 112 -23.29 -10.95 20.99
N GLY A 113 -22.87 -12.10 20.52
CA GLY A 113 -23.73 -13.14 19.92
C GLY A 113 -24.55 -12.77 18.68
N THR A 114 -24.77 -11.50 18.40
CA THR A 114 -25.72 -11.05 17.39
C THR A 114 -25.14 -10.53 16.09
N LYS A 115 -23.90 -10.12 16.06
CA LYS A 115 -23.26 -9.62 14.82
C LYS A 115 -21.80 -10.05 14.77
N SER A 116 -21.49 -10.95 13.86
CA SER A 116 -20.11 -11.31 13.53
C SER A 116 -19.32 -10.01 13.24
N SER A 117 -18.18 -9.82 13.92
CA SER A 117 -17.25 -8.70 13.71
C SER A 117 -16.91 -8.53 12.23
N TRP A 118 -16.81 -9.66 11.51
CA TRP A 118 -16.61 -9.68 10.07
C TRP A 118 -17.74 -9.00 9.30
N ARG A 119 -19.00 -9.28 9.61
CA ARG A 119 -20.15 -8.65 8.92
C ARG A 119 -20.20 -7.16 9.19
N TRP A 120 -19.87 -6.77 10.42
CA TRP A 120 -19.79 -5.36 10.79
C TRP A 120 -18.69 -4.65 10.00
N LEU A 121 -17.47 -5.24 10.00
CA LEU A 121 -16.31 -4.70 9.29
C LEU A 121 -16.59 -4.59 7.79
N SER A 122 -17.12 -5.65 7.17
CA SER A 122 -17.47 -5.65 5.74
C SER A 122 -18.43 -4.53 5.41
N ARG A 123 -19.45 -4.30 6.23
CA ARG A 123 -20.39 -3.20 6.04
C ARG A 123 -19.70 -1.83 6.14
N GLN A 124 -18.85 -1.64 7.15
CA GLN A 124 -18.11 -0.38 7.30
C GLN A 124 -17.18 -0.10 6.10
N LEU A 125 -16.53 -1.14 5.58
CA LEU A 125 -15.67 -1.00 4.41
C LEU A 125 -16.48 -0.68 3.14
N ILE A 126 -17.61 -1.34 2.95
CA ILE A 126 -18.52 -1.05 1.82
C ILE A 126 -19.06 0.38 1.93
N ASP A 127 -19.63 0.75 3.08
CA ASP A 127 -20.17 2.10 3.31
C ASP A 127 -19.09 3.18 3.09
N PHE A 128 -17.85 2.91 3.54
CA PHE A 128 -16.74 3.82 3.33
C PHE A 128 -16.31 3.89 1.85
N ALA A 129 -16.30 2.75 1.15
CA ALA A 129 -15.96 2.68 -0.26
C ALA A 129 -16.99 3.43 -1.13
N GLU A 130 -18.28 3.27 -0.85
CA GLU A 130 -19.38 3.86 -1.62
C GLU A 130 -19.64 5.32 -1.24
N ASN A 131 -19.27 5.74 -0.02
CA ASN A 131 -19.48 7.11 0.43
C ASN A 131 -18.70 8.10 -0.44
N ARG A 132 -19.41 8.95 -1.18
CA ARG A 132 -18.84 9.91 -2.13
C ARG A 132 -17.90 9.22 -3.12
N ASP A 133 -18.44 8.31 -3.92
CA ASP A 133 -17.70 7.66 -5.01
C ASP A 133 -17.34 8.69 -6.08
N GLN A 134 -16.29 9.44 -5.79
CA GLN A 134 -15.67 10.38 -6.72
C GLN A 134 -14.32 9.81 -7.11
N ARG A 135 -14.09 9.69 -8.40
CA ARG A 135 -12.84 9.13 -8.97
C ARG A 135 -11.58 9.89 -8.57
N ASP A 136 -11.73 11.08 -8.05
CA ASP A 136 -10.69 11.99 -7.61
C ASP A 136 -10.50 12.01 -6.08
N VAL A 137 -11.18 11.14 -5.34
CA VAL A 137 -11.01 10.98 -3.89
C VAL A 137 -10.18 9.75 -3.59
N LEU A 138 -9.04 9.94 -2.93
CA LEU A 138 -8.23 8.84 -2.40
C LEU A 138 -8.84 8.32 -1.10
N LYS A 139 -9.18 7.03 -1.05
CA LYS A 139 -9.65 6.37 0.15
C LYS A 139 -8.53 5.54 0.77
N VAL A 140 -8.24 5.80 2.02
CA VAL A 140 -7.20 5.12 2.80
C VAL A 140 -7.83 4.39 3.96
N VAL A 141 -7.53 3.12 4.13
CA VAL A 141 -7.92 2.34 5.31
C VAL A 141 -6.66 2.04 6.11
N TYR A 142 -6.64 2.44 7.36
CA TYR A 142 -5.57 2.18 8.29
C TYR A 142 -6.11 1.31 9.43
N TYR A 143 -5.45 0.20 9.69
CA TYR A 143 -5.75 -0.68 10.81
C TYR A 143 -4.63 -0.59 11.86
N ALA A 144 -5.00 -0.25 13.09
CA ALA A 144 -4.11 -0.25 14.25
C ALA A 144 -4.39 -1.49 15.10
N GLY A 145 -3.46 -2.43 15.11
CA GLY A 145 -3.56 -3.68 15.84
C GLY A 145 -2.65 -4.75 15.27
N SER A 146 -2.71 -5.93 15.84
CA SER A 146 -1.91 -7.07 15.40
C SER A 146 -2.44 -7.69 14.11
N THR A 147 -1.54 -8.12 13.25
CA THR A 147 -1.89 -8.87 12.03
C THR A 147 -0.99 -10.07 11.86
N PHE A 148 -1.50 -11.14 11.29
CA PHE A 148 -0.69 -12.28 10.89
C PHE A 148 -1.16 -12.85 9.55
N LEU A 149 -0.30 -13.61 8.89
CA LEU A 149 -0.65 -14.32 7.68
C LEU A 149 -1.06 -15.75 8.02
N ASN A 150 -2.18 -16.20 7.49
CA ASN A 150 -2.57 -17.59 7.59
C ASN A 150 -1.78 -18.49 6.62
N GLY A 151 -2.02 -19.80 6.64
CA GLY A 151 -1.37 -20.76 5.75
C GLY A 151 -1.60 -20.49 4.25
N ASN A 152 -2.65 -19.78 3.88
CA ASN A 152 -2.97 -19.36 2.51
C ASN A 152 -2.36 -18.00 2.15
N ARG A 153 -1.54 -17.40 3.01
CA ARG A 153 -0.97 -16.05 2.87
C ARG A 153 -2.00 -14.94 2.87
N GLU A 154 -3.16 -15.17 3.46
CA GLU A 154 -4.16 -14.14 3.66
C GLU A 154 -3.87 -13.38 4.97
N MET A 155 -4.02 -12.07 4.94
CA MET A 155 -3.82 -11.22 6.12
C MET A 155 -5.03 -11.35 7.05
N ILE A 156 -4.79 -11.75 8.28
CA ILE A 156 -5.78 -11.85 9.35
C ILE A 156 -5.56 -10.70 10.32
N LEU A 157 -6.62 -9.94 10.57
CA LEU A 157 -6.63 -8.92 11.61
C LEU A 157 -6.82 -9.62 12.97
N ALA A 158 -5.81 -9.55 13.82
CA ALA A 158 -5.84 -10.16 15.14
C ALA A 158 -6.22 -9.12 16.21
N ARG A 159 -6.68 -9.67 17.31
CA ARG A 159 -7.06 -8.96 18.52
C ARG A 159 -6.02 -9.23 19.60
#